data_b1d479439caf8aa50b2b22068b1ff3e4
#
_entry.id   b1d479439caf8aa50b2b22068b1ff3e4
#
_cell.length_a   1.000
_cell.length_b   1.000
_cell.length_c   1.000
_cell.angle_alpha   90.00
_cell.angle_beta   90.00
_cell.angle_gamma   90.00
#
_symmetry.space_group_name_H-M   'P 1'
#
loop_
_entity.id
_entity.type
_entity.pdbx_description
1 polymer ?
#
loop_
_entity_poly.entity_id
_entity_poly.type
_entity_poly.pdbx_seq_one_letter_code
_entity_poly.pdbx_strand_id
1 'polypeptide(L)'
;MIIGIAVLTTMIFFSDILFGTSFFWDDISQYVYPMASFGASMTAKGEIPFWNPYMFNGMPFLADFQAQYFYPAHWVFPYFIDPTTGMLKARIIEYVIIFHFVIAQLSMVFLMRGLGASQWGAKRLS
;
A
#
# COMPACT_ATOMS: atom_id res chain seq x y z
N MET A 1 -8.28 8.11 -21.47
CA MET A 1 -9.58 7.46 -21.14
C MET A 1 -9.41 6.31 -20.15
N ILE A 2 -8.61 5.28 -20.43
CA ILE A 2 -8.47 4.08 -19.54
C ILE A 2 -7.91 4.42 -18.15
N ILE A 3 -6.87 5.25 -18.08
CA ILE A 3 -6.31 5.70 -16.79
C ILE A 3 -7.39 6.40 -15.96
N GLY A 4 -8.17 7.28 -16.58
CA GLY A 4 -9.27 7.96 -15.88
C GLY A 4 -10.34 7.00 -15.37
N ILE A 5 -10.66 5.94 -16.13
CA ILE A 5 -11.62 4.91 -15.69
C ILE A 5 -11.02 4.11 -14.51
N ALA A 6 -9.77 3.69 -14.59
CA ALA A 6 -9.11 2.96 -13.50
C ALA A 6 -9.06 3.78 -12.20
N VAL A 7 -8.70 5.05 -12.30
CA VAL A 7 -8.71 5.96 -11.13
C VAL A 7 -10.13 6.13 -10.59
N LEU A 8 -11.11 6.41 -11.45
CA LEU A 8 -12.49 6.65 -11.03
C LEU A 8 -13.11 5.42 -10.36
N THR A 9 -12.93 4.24 -10.94
CA THR A 9 -13.45 2.99 -10.36
C THR A 9 -12.81 2.69 -9.01
N THR A 10 -11.50 2.92 -8.86
CA THR A 10 -10.80 2.77 -7.57
C THR A 10 -11.33 3.78 -6.56
N MET A 11 -11.50 5.06 -6.93
CA MET A 11 -12.03 6.09 -6.02
C MET A 11 -13.46 5.79 -5.56
N ILE A 12 -14.32 5.28 -6.46
CA ILE A 12 -15.69 4.89 -6.09
C ILE A 12 -15.65 3.69 -5.13
N PHE A 13 -14.84 2.67 -5.42
CA PHE A 13 -14.76 1.46 -4.60
C PHE A 13 -14.22 1.73 -3.19
N PHE A 14 -13.21 2.59 -3.07
CA PHE A 14 -12.59 2.96 -1.80
C PHE A 14 -13.11 4.29 -1.23
N SER A 15 -14.29 4.76 -1.66
CA SER A 15 -14.84 6.05 -1.24
C SER A 15 -14.92 6.18 0.28
N ASP A 16 -15.40 5.15 0.99
CA ASP A 16 -15.55 5.19 2.44
C ASP A 16 -14.20 5.38 3.17
N ILE A 17 -13.14 4.77 2.66
CA ILE A 17 -11.79 4.95 3.19
C ILE A 17 -11.25 6.33 2.84
N LEU A 18 -11.43 6.78 1.59
CA LEU A 18 -10.96 8.08 1.13
C LEU A 18 -11.63 9.24 1.87
N PHE A 19 -12.93 9.15 2.12
CA PHE A 19 -13.68 10.17 2.89
C PHE A 19 -13.55 10.02 4.40
N GLY A 20 -12.87 8.97 4.89
CA GLY A 20 -12.59 8.80 6.31
C GLY A 20 -13.71 8.22 7.13
N THR A 21 -14.74 7.65 6.49
CA THR A 21 -15.86 6.99 7.16
C THR A 21 -15.55 5.54 7.53
N SER A 22 -14.50 4.97 6.93
CA SER A 22 -14.01 3.62 7.19
C SER A 22 -12.48 3.58 7.18
N PHE A 23 -11.90 2.45 7.57
CA PHE A 23 -10.46 2.17 7.53
C PHE A 23 -10.23 0.68 7.32
N PHE A 24 -9.04 0.32 6.86
CA PHE A 24 -8.65 -1.09 6.77
C PHE A 24 -8.46 -1.67 8.16
N TRP A 25 -9.11 -2.79 8.41
CA TRP A 25 -9.15 -3.48 9.70
C TRP A 25 -8.26 -4.73 9.71
N ASP A 26 -8.31 -5.47 10.84
CA ASP A 26 -7.67 -6.76 11.05
C ASP A 26 -6.15 -6.71 10.88
N ASP A 27 -5.55 -7.54 10.04
CA ASP A 27 -4.09 -7.63 9.86
C ASP A 27 -3.45 -6.28 9.54
N ILE A 28 -4.14 -5.40 8.80
CA ILE A 28 -3.61 -4.07 8.49
C ILE A 28 -3.43 -3.25 9.76
N SER A 29 -4.40 -3.26 10.67
CA SER A 29 -4.32 -2.48 11.91
C SER A 29 -3.46 -3.14 12.98
N GLN A 30 -3.47 -4.48 13.05
CA GLN A 30 -2.84 -5.23 14.14
C GLN A 30 -1.39 -5.62 13.85
N TYR A 31 -1.03 -5.77 12.57
CA TYR A 31 0.31 -6.21 12.18
C TYR A 31 1.00 -5.24 11.22
N VAL A 32 0.40 -4.97 10.06
CA VAL A 32 1.06 -4.18 9.00
C VAL A 32 1.38 -2.76 9.47
N TYR A 33 0.42 -2.09 10.12
CA TYR A 33 0.62 -0.72 10.61
C TYR A 33 1.70 -0.62 11.70
N PRO A 34 1.71 -1.43 12.77
CA PRO A 34 2.77 -1.40 13.77
C PRO A 34 4.16 -1.67 13.17
N MET A 35 4.27 -2.64 12.26
CA MET A 35 5.54 -2.96 11.59
C MET A 35 6.02 -1.83 10.71
N ALA A 36 5.14 -1.29 9.84
CA ALA A 36 5.47 -0.17 8.97
C ALA A 36 5.82 1.09 9.77
N SER A 37 5.08 1.37 10.85
CA SER A 37 5.32 2.52 11.73
C SER A 37 6.68 2.41 12.43
N PHE A 38 7.02 1.23 12.96
CA PHE A 38 8.33 0.99 13.57
C PHE A 38 9.46 1.20 12.55
N GLY A 39 9.40 0.53 11.40
CA GLY A 39 10.42 0.67 10.35
C GLY A 39 10.59 2.11 9.89
N ALA A 40 9.47 2.81 9.65
CA ALA A 40 9.49 4.20 9.24
C ALA A 40 10.07 5.13 10.31
N SER A 41 9.72 4.93 11.59
CA SER A 41 10.21 5.77 12.69
C SER A 41 11.72 5.62 12.91
N MET A 42 12.26 4.40 12.79
CA MET A 42 13.69 4.15 12.88
C MET A 42 14.42 4.80 11.71
N THR A 43 13.90 4.62 10.48
CA THR A 43 14.49 5.22 9.28
C THR A 43 14.45 6.75 9.32
N ALA A 44 13.38 7.35 9.85
CA ALA A 44 13.29 8.81 10.02
C ALA A 44 14.36 9.36 10.96
N LYS A 45 14.87 8.54 11.90
CA LYS A 45 16.00 8.87 12.79
C LYS A 45 17.37 8.58 12.17
N GLY A 46 17.41 8.06 10.95
CA GLY A 46 18.65 7.61 10.29
C GLY A 46 19.16 6.26 10.77
N GLU A 47 18.32 5.47 11.44
CA GLU A 47 18.67 4.16 11.98
C GLU A 47 18.10 3.04 11.12
N ILE A 48 18.85 1.93 10.98
CA ILE A 48 18.36 0.73 10.31
C ILE A 48 17.64 -0.15 11.34
N PRO A 49 16.38 -0.54 11.12
CA PRO A 49 15.60 -1.31 12.08
C PRO A 49 15.98 -2.81 12.06
N PHE A 50 17.12 -3.19 12.60
CA PHE A 50 17.53 -4.60 12.65
C PHE A 50 16.67 -5.44 13.58
N TRP A 51 16.27 -4.88 14.72
CA TRP A 51 15.55 -5.58 15.78
C TRP A 51 14.33 -4.79 16.23
N ASN A 52 13.16 -5.44 16.27
CA ASN A 52 11.94 -4.86 16.83
C ASN A 52 11.70 -5.42 18.24
N PRO A 53 11.85 -4.61 19.30
CA PRO A 53 11.67 -5.09 20.67
C PRO A 53 10.19 -5.15 21.11
N TYR A 54 9.26 -4.59 20.32
CA TYR A 54 7.87 -4.40 20.72
C TYR A 54 6.93 -5.53 20.31
N MET A 55 7.36 -6.40 19.40
CA MET A 55 6.54 -7.52 18.93
C MET A 55 7.18 -8.84 19.32
N PHE A 56 6.35 -9.81 19.74
CA PHE A 56 6.77 -11.18 20.09
C PHE A 56 7.94 -11.26 21.09
N ASN A 57 7.99 -10.36 22.09
CA ASN A 57 9.11 -10.20 23.03
C ASN A 57 10.47 -9.89 22.37
N GLY A 58 10.43 -9.35 21.16
CA GLY A 58 11.59 -9.01 20.35
C GLY A 58 11.81 -9.96 19.18
N MET A 59 11.94 -9.38 17.99
CA MET A 59 12.13 -10.14 16.75
C MET A 59 13.10 -9.45 15.79
N PRO A 60 13.82 -10.22 14.94
CA PRO A 60 14.67 -9.65 13.90
C PRO A 60 13.79 -9.03 12.80
N PHE A 61 13.69 -7.69 12.79
CA PHE A 61 12.77 -6.95 11.93
C PHE A 61 13.06 -7.12 10.44
N LEU A 62 14.34 -7.02 10.03
CA LEU A 62 14.71 -7.14 8.61
C LEU A 62 14.58 -8.56 8.05
N ALA A 63 14.56 -9.58 8.92
CA ALA A 63 14.35 -10.96 8.51
C ALA A 63 12.88 -11.30 8.29
N ASP A 64 11.98 -10.46 8.74
CA ASP A 64 10.57 -10.62 8.53
C ASP A 64 10.16 -10.06 7.15
N PHE A 65 9.85 -10.97 6.22
CA PHE A 65 9.42 -10.59 4.87
C PHE A 65 8.08 -9.83 4.86
N GLN A 66 7.23 -10.02 5.86
CA GLN A 66 5.96 -9.31 5.98
C GLN A 66 6.14 -7.85 6.40
N ALA A 67 7.28 -7.50 7.00
CA ALA A 67 7.61 -6.10 7.28
C ALA A 67 7.77 -5.27 6.01
N GLN A 68 8.09 -5.93 4.88
CA GLN A 68 8.25 -5.31 3.55
C GLN A 68 9.15 -4.07 3.55
N TYR A 69 10.14 -4.02 4.44
CA TYR A 69 10.97 -2.84 4.67
C TYR A 69 11.67 -2.34 3.41
N PHE A 70 12.14 -3.27 2.56
CA PHE A 70 12.83 -2.94 1.31
C PHE A 70 11.87 -2.67 0.13
N TYR A 71 10.55 -2.75 0.34
CA TYR A 71 9.61 -2.46 -0.71
C TYR A 71 9.59 -0.96 -1.04
N PRO A 72 9.84 -0.55 -2.29
CA PRO A 72 10.07 0.87 -2.64
C PRO A 72 8.94 1.81 -2.23
N ALA A 73 7.68 1.35 -2.26
CA ALA A 73 6.55 2.19 -1.85
C ALA A 73 6.59 2.55 -0.34
N HIS A 74 7.30 1.77 0.49
CA HIS A 74 7.47 2.05 1.91
C HIS A 74 8.55 3.10 2.19
N TRP A 75 9.41 3.42 1.22
CA TRP A 75 10.47 4.44 1.40
C TRP A 75 9.92 5.85 1.56
N VAL A 76 8.65 6.07 1.28
CA VAL A 76 8.00 7.36 1.56
C VAL A 76 7.53 7.49 3.01
N PHE A 77 7.36 6.39 3.75
CA PHE A 77 6.78 6.38 5.10
C PHE A 77 7.53 7.26 6.11
N PRO A 78 8.89 7.29 6.14
CA PRO A 78 9.63 8.13 7.08
C PRO A 78 9.28 9.62 7.01
N TYR A 79 8.81 10.11 5.86
CA TYR A 79 8.42 11.51 5.67
C TYR A 79 7.04 11.85 6.27
N PHE A 80 6.27 10.82 6.67
CA PHE A 80 4.91 10.96 7.19
C PHE A 80 4.79 10.54 8.66
N ILE A 81 5.91 10.50 9.38
CA ILE A 81 5.90 10.32 10.84
C ILE A 81 5.29 11.56 11.50
N ASP A 82 4.34 11.33 12.38
CA ASP A 82 3.77 12.39 13.21
C ASP A 82 4.80 12.79 14.27
N PRO A 83 5.23 14.06 14.31
CA PRO A 83 6.26 14.50 15.25
C PRO A 83 5.83 14.47 16.72
N THR A 84 4.52 14.43 17.00
CA THR A 84 3.99 14.39 18.36
C THR A 84 3.93 12.98 18.92
N THR A 85 3.59 12.00 18.10
CA THR A 85 3.45 10.60 18.51
C THR A 85 4.66 9.75 18.15
N GLY A 86 5.49 10.20 17.20
CA GLY A 86 6.60 9.42 16.63
C GLY A 86 6.14 8.23 15.78
N MET A 87 4.85 8.15 15.45
CA MET A 87 4.25 7.06 14.70
C MET A 87 3.89 7.49 13.27
N LEU A 88 3.83 6.51 12.36
CA LEU A 88 3.36 6.74 11.00
C LEU A 88 1.88 7.12 10.99
N LYS A 89 1.52 8.12 10.18
CA LYS A 89 0.10 8.44 9.96
C LYS A 89 -0.58 7.28 9.22
N ALA A 90 -1.52 6.60 9.86
CA ALA A 90 -2.16 5.38 9.35
C ALA A 90 -2.74 5.54 7.93
N ARG A 91 -3.30 6.71 7.62
CA ARG A 91 -3.83 7.04 6.28
C ARG A 91 -2.84 6.85 5.14
N ILE A 92 -1.56 6.97 5.40
CA ILE A 92 -0.53 6.82 4.36
C ILE A 92 -0.47 5.37 3.86
N ILE A 93 -0.63 4.39 4.75
CA ILE A 93 -0.71 2.98 4.34
C ILE A 93 -1.94 2.74 3.47
N GLU A 94 -3.09 3.29 3.87
CA GLU A 94 -4.33 3.18 3.10
C GLU A 94 -4.17 3.76 1.69
N TYR A 95 -3.57 4.93 1.56
CA TYR A 95 -3.30 5.54 0.25
C TYR A 95 -2.33 4.73 -0.60
N VAL A 96 -1.29 4.15 0.01
CA VAL A 96 -0.36 3.26 -0.72
C VAL A 96 -1.08 2.01 -1.21
N ILE A 97 -1.96 1.41 -0.39
CA ILE A 97 -2.77 0.26 -0.81
C ILE A 97 -3.69 0.65 -1.98
N ILE A 98 -4.44 1.73 -1.86
CA ILE A 98 -5.35 2.21 -2.92
C ILE A 98 -4.59 2.50 -4.22
N PHE A 99 -3.41 3.10 -4.12
CA PHE A 99 -2.54 3.35 -5.27
C PHE A 99 -2.13 2.06 -5.99
N HIS A 100 -1.85 0.97 -5.25
CA HIS A 100 -1.55 -0.34 -5.85
C HIS A 100 -2.74 -0.93 -6.61
N PHE A 101 -3.97 -0.68 -6.18
CA PHE A 101 -5.15 -1.09 -6.96
C PHE A 101 -5.23 -0.38 -8.31
N VAL A 102 -4.88 0.91 -8.38
CA VAL A 102 -4.79 1.62 -9.67
C VAL A 102 -3.70 1.01 -10.55
N ILE A 103 -2.51 0.74 -9.99
CA ILE A 103 -1.42 0.09 -10.75
C ILE A 103 -1.85 -1.28 -11.24
N ALA A 104 -2.49 -2.09 -10.40
CA ALA A 104 -2.96 -3.43 -10.78
C ALA A 104 -3.96 -3.38 -11.94
N GLN A 105 -4.94 -2.47 -11.90
CA GLN A 105 -5.90 -2.28 -12.98
C GLN A 105 -5.22 -1.87 -14.29
N LEU A 106 -4.29 -0.91 -14.24
CA LEU A 106 -3.55 -0.46 -15.42
C LEU A 106 -2.68 -1.59 -15.99
N SER A 107 -1.99 -2.32 -15.12
CA SER A 107 -1.14 -3.46 -15.53
C SER A 107 -1.96 -4.54 -16.21
N MET A 108 -3.16 -4.86 -15.69
CA MET A 108 -4.07 -5.80 -16.34
C MET A 108 -4.49 -5.32 -17.73
N VAL A 109 -4.83 -4.05 -17.90
CA VAL A 109 -5.20 -3.48 -19.20
C VAL A 109 -4.04 -3.59 -20.20
N PHE A 110 -2.81 -3.27 -19.77
CA PHE A 110 -1.63 -3.40 -20.63
C PHE A 110 -1.34 -4.85 -21.02
N LEU A 111 -1.45 -5.78 -20.05
CA LEU A 111 -1.29 -7.20 -20.32
C LEU A 111 -2.30 -7.70 -21.36
N MET A 112 -3.58 -7.40 -21.15
CA MET A 112 -4.64 -7.84 -22.07
C MET A 112 -4.45 -7.28 -23.50
N ARG A 113 -3.98 -6.05 -23.61
CA ARG A 113 -3.63 -5.46 -24.92
C ARG A 113 -2.43 -6.17 -25.55
N GLY A 114 -1.40 -6.48 -24.79
CA GLY A 114 -0.23 -7.23 -25.26
C GLY A 114 -0.58 -8.63 -25.75
N LEU A 115 -1.58 -9.26 -25.13
CA LEU A 115 -2.10 -10.57 -25.55
C LEU A 115 -3.09 -10.49 -26.73
N GLY A 116 -3.27 -9.31 -27.34
CA GLY A 116 -4.14 -9.14 -28.50
C GLY A 116 -5.63 -9.10 -28.19
N ALA A 117 -6.02 -8.96 -26.92
CA ALA A 117 -7.41 -8.76 -26.56
C ALA A 117 -7.89 -7.41 -27.11
N SER A 118 -8.82 -7.44 -28.08
CA SER A 118 -9.42 -6.21 -28.59
C SER A 118 -10.32 -5.58 -27.53
N GLN A 119 -10.40 -4.24 -27.53
CA GLN A 119 -11.26 -3.50 -26.59
C GLN A 119 -12.76 -3.84 -26.74
N TRP A 120 -13.10 -4.57 -27.79
CA TRP A 120 -14.44 -4.99 -28.14
C TRP A 120 -14.41 -6.49 -28.44
N GLY A 121 -14.55 -7.32 -27.42
CA GLY A 121 -14.73 -8.77 -27.56
C GLY A 121 -15.98 -9.19 -28.33
N ALA A 122 -16.65 -8.26 -29.05
CA ALA A 122 -17.94 -8.47 -29.67
C ALA A 122 -17.89 -8.61 -31.21
N LYS A 123 -16.72 -8.63 -31.84
CA LYS A 123 -16.64 -8.72 -33.31
C LYS A 123 -15.86 -9.92 -33.84
N ARG A 124 -16.08 -11.10 -33.31
CA ARG A 124 -15.74 -12.37 -33.98
C ARG A 124 -16.69 -13.49 -33.60
N LEU A 125 -17.94 -13.29 -33.82
CA LEU A 125 -18.94 -14.35 -34.02
C LEU A 125 -19.85 -13.91 -35.18
N SER A 126 -19.24 -13.70 -36.32
CA SER A 126 -19.93 -13.64 -37.62
C SER A 126 -19.12 -14.42 -38.60
#